data_14490bccf7f6303917bdcf62488b0f76
#
_entry.id   14490bccf7f6303917bdcf62488b0f76
#
_cell.length_a   1.000
_cell.length_b   1.000
_cell.length_c   1.000
_cell.angle_alpha   90.00
_cell.angle_beta   90.00
_cell.angle_gamma   90.00
#
_symmetry.space_group_name_H-M   'P 1'
#
loop_
_entity.id
_entity.type
_entity.pdbx_description
1 polymer ?
#
loop_
_entity_poly.entity_id
_entity_poly.type
_entity_poly.pdbx_seq_one_letter_code
_entity_poly.pdbx_strand_id
1 'polypeptide(L)'
;STVFRQWKAKETHCRFLHGYGISFKVYFEGELDEKNWVWDFGGMKRAKTLIDGKQPKAWMDYMFDHTVIIAEDDPGMGGWETMNKLGVIQLRVIEATGAEKFSEYVYNKLNDFVHEETEGRVRVTKVKFMEHGKNAAYYSE
;
A
#
# COMPACT_ATOMS: atom_id res chain seq x y z
N SER A 1 3.58 -8.71 6.43
CA SER A 1 2.94 -8.27 7.68
C SER A 1 3.39 -6.87 8.06
N THR A 2 2.48 -6.12 8.64
CA THR A 2 2.75 -4.76 9.12
C THR A 2 1.96 -4.48 10.39
N VAL A 3 2.39 -3.48 11.15
CA VAL A 3 1.63 -2.96 12.28
C VAL A 3 1.30 -1.49 12.06
N PHE A 4 0.16 -1.07 12.59
CA PHE A 4 -0.32 0.29 12.48
C PHE A 4 -1.31 0.59 13.60
N ARG A 5 -1.69 1.84 13.74
CA ARG A 5 -2.80 2.25 14.60
C ARG A 5 -3.63 3.34 13.92
N GLN A 6 -4.87 3.43 14.35
CA GLN A 6 -5.77 4.52 13.95
C GLN A 6 -5.95 5.44 15.16
N TRP A 7 -5.07 6.41 15.30
CA TRP A 7 -5.00 7.24 16.51
C TRP A 7 -6.27 8.08 16.76
N LYS A 8 -7.03 8.36 15.69
CA LYS A 8 -8.29 9.09 15.80
C LYS A 8 -9.43 8.23 16.36
N ALA A 9 -9.31 6.91 16.30
CA ALA A 9 -10.32 5.98 16.81
C ALA A 9 -10.19 5.79 18.34
N LYS A 10 -10.28 6.89 19.07
CA LYS A 10 -9.93 6.98 20.50
C LYS A 10 -10.77 6.08 21.41
N GLU A 11 -11.96 5.70 20.98
CA GLU A 11 -12.89 4.90 21.75
C GLU A 11 -12.82 3.41 21.41
N THR A 12 -11.90 3.01 20.55
CA THR A 12 -11.73 1.62 20.12
C THR A 12 -10.30 1.14 20.36
N HIS A 13 -10.12 -0.18 20.31
CA HIS A 13 -8.79 -0.79 20.40
C HIS A 13 -7.90 -0.44 19.20
N CYS A 14 -8.47 0.07 18.11
CA CYS A 14 -7.72 0.48 16.92
C CYS A 14 -6.76 1.64 17.17
N ARG A 15 -6.93 2.37 18.26
CA ARG A 15 -5.99 3.41 18.69
C ARG A 15 -4.63 2.86 19.15
N PHE A 16 -4.60 1.59 19.54
CA PHE A 16 -3.36 0.93 19.94
C PHE A 16 -2.66 0.33 18.72
N LEU A 17 -1.35 0.28 18.80
CA LEU A 17 -0.56 -0.37 17.75
C LEU A 17 -0.94 -1.85 17.69
N HIS A 18 -1.27 -2.33 16.52
CA HIS A 18 -1.67 -3.72 16.29
C HIS A 18 -1.17 -4.17 14.92
N GLY A 19 -0.99 -5.47 14.75
CA GLY A 19 -0.37 -6.04 13.56
C GLY A 19 -1.23 -7.10 12.91
N TYR A 20 -1.09 -7.18 11.58
CA TYR A 20 -1.82 -8.13 10.76
C TYR A 20 -0.94 -8.70 9.64
N GLY A 21 -1.22 -9.95 9.29
CA GLY A 21 -0.89 -10.45 7.97
C GLY A 21 -1.88 -9.82 6.98
N ILE A 22 -1.38 -9.05 6.04
CA ILE A 22 -2.22 -8.31 5.09
C ILE A 22 -1.97 -8.77 3.67
N SER A 23 -2.95 -8.54 2.81
CA SER A 23 -2.79 -8.74 1.38
C SER A 23 -3.58 -7.68 0.61
N PHE A 24 -3.14 -7.44 -0.62
CA PHE A 24 -3.82 -6.54 -1.54
C PHE A 24 -4.18 -7.31 -2.79
N LYS A 25 -5.39 -7.09 -3.29
CA LYS A 25 -5.81 -7.55 -4.61
C LYS A 25 -6.05 -6.33 -5.48
N VAL A 26 -5.33 -6.25 -6.58
CA VAL A 26 -5.36 -5.10 -7.47
C VAL A 26 -6.01 -5.50 -8.79
N TYR A 27 -6.95 -4.70 -9.25
CA TYR A 27 -7.71 -4.95 -10.48
C TYR A 27 -7.25 -3.97 -11.55
N PHE A 28 -6.84 -4.51 -12.68
CA PHE A 28 -6.37 -3.74 -13.82
C PHE A 28 -7.39 -3.84 -14.96
N GLU A 29 -7.56 -2.76 -15.69
CA GLU A 29 -8.43 -2.69 -16.85
C GLU A 29 -7.72 -1.94 -17.98
N GLY A 30 -7.91 -2.38 -19.21
CA GLY A 30 -7.37 -1.74 -20.40
C GLY A 30 -7.63 -2.57 -21.63
N GLU A 31 -7.40 -1.96 -22.80
CA GLU A 31 -7.43 -2.68 -24.06
C GLU A 31 -6.31 -3.72 -24.10
N LEU A 32 -6.56 -4.83 -24.78
CA LEU A 32 -5.55 -5.86 -24.97
C LEU A 32 -4.41 -5.36 -25.85
N ASP A 33 -3.19 -5.79 -25.53
CA ASP A 33 -2.03 -5.54 -26.38
C ASP A 33 -1.94 -6.58 -27.50
N GLU A 34 -0.85 -6.54 -28.27
CA GLU A 34 -0.61 -7.46 -29.40
C GLU A 34 -0.48 -8.93 -28.96
N LYS A 35 -0.28 -9.20 -27.69
CA LYS A 35 -0.23 -10.55 -27.12
C LYS A 35 -1.57 -10.99 -26.54
N ASN A 36 -2.60 -10.16 -26.66
CA ASN A 36 -3.93 -10.35 -26.05
C ASN A 36 -3.89 -10.28 -24.51
N TRP A 37 -3.00 -9.46 -23.97
CA TRP A 37 -2.89 -9.23 -22.52
C TRP A 37 -3.36 -7.82 -22.18
N VAL A 38 -4.04 -7.69 -21.04
CA VAL A 38 -4.26 -6.37 -20.44
C VAL A 38 -2.91 -5.79 -19.99
N TRP A 39 -2.14 -6.59 -19.24
CA TRP A 39 -0.81 -6.21 -18.80
C TRP A 39 -0.05 -7.46 -18.38
N ASP A 40 1.26 -7.48 -18.66
CA ASP A 40 2.14 -8.55 -18.20
C ASP A 40 2.40 -8.39 -16.70
N PHE A 41 1.86 -9.29 -15.88
CA PHE A 41 2.05 -9.25 -14.44
C PHE A 41 3.53 -9.40 -14.01
N GLY A 42 4.39 -9.88 -14.89
CA GLY A 42 5.84 -9.82 -14.69
C GLY A 42 6.35 -8.39 -14.50
N GLY A 43 5.60 -7.40 -14.96
CA GLY A 43 5.88 -5.98 -14.72
C GLY A 43 5.86 -5.57 -13.25
N MET A 44 5.34 -6.40 -12.33
CA MET A 44 5.49 -6.13 -10.90
C MET A 44 6.95 -6.22 -10.44
N LYS A 45 7.80 -6.93 -11.18
CA LYS A 45 9.21 -7.16 -10.84
C LYS A 45 10.19 -6.64 -11.89
N ARG A 46 9.75 -6.37 -13.10
CA ARG A 46 10.61 -6.04 -14.24
C ARG A 46 10.06 -4.89 -15.07
N ALA A 47 9.51 -3.89 -14.41
CA ALA A 47 8.97 -2.72 -15.08
C ALA A 47 10.08 -1.74 -15.48
N LYS A 48 9.80 -0.90 -16.47
CA LYS A 48 10.63 0.26 -16.81
C LYS A 48 10.37 1.41 -15.86
N THR A 49 9.10 1.59 -15.48
CA THR A 49 8.66 2.61 -14.53
C THR A 49 8.88 2.11 -13.09
N LEU A 50 9.25 3.00 -12.21
CA LEU A 50 9.48 2.70 -10.80
C LEU A 50 8.47 3.43 -9.93
N ILE A 51 8.20 2.87 -8.74
CA ILE A 51 7.41 3.53 -7.70
C ILE A 51 8.40 3.93 -6.60
N ASP A 52 8.55 5.23 -6.38
CA ASP A 52 9.47 5.76 -5.36
C ASP A 52 10.87 5.12 -5.48
N GLY A 53 11.35 4.94 -6.71
CA GLY A 53 12.66 4.38 -7.02
C GLY A 53 12.76 2.86 -6.93
N LYS A 54 11.65 2.15 -6.80
CA LYS A 54 11.61 0.69 -6.64
C LYS A 54 10.70 0.02 -7.66
N GLN A 55 11.01 -1.23 -7.98
CA GLN A 55 10.06 -2.08 -8.70
C GLN A 55 8.77 -2.23 -7.87
N PRO A 56 7.60 -2.35 -8.50
CA PRO A 56 6.32 -2.40 -7.76
C PRO A 56 6.29 -3.44 -6.64
N LYS A 57 6.73 -4.66 -6.89
CA LYS A 57 6.76 -5.70 -5.86
C LYS A 57 7.69 -5.32 -4.71
N ALA A 58 8.87 -4.81 -5.02
CA ALA A 58 9.83 -4.36 -4.02
C ALA A 58 9.28 -3.15 -3.22
N TRP A 59 8.53 -2.27 -3.88
CA TRP A 59 7.88 -1.16 -3.20
C TRP A 59 6.80 -1.64 -2.23
N MET A 60 5.98 -2.62 -2.63
CA MET A 60 4.98 -3.22 -1.75
C MET A 60 5.63 -3.83 -0.52
N ASP A 61 6.71 -4.59 -0.70
CA ASP A 61 7.44 -5.19 0.42
C ASP A 61 8.07 -4.12 1.31
N TYR A 62 8.66 -3.09 0.72
CA TYR A 62 9.23 -1.97 1.46
C TYR A 62 8.19 -1.27 2.35
N MET A 63 6.99 -1.06 1.85
CA MET A 63 5.93 -0.37 2.59
C MET A 63 5.23 -1.26 3.62
N PHE A 64 5.02 -2.53 3.30
CA PHE A 64 4.05 -3.36 4.02
C PHE A 64 4.63 -4.64 4.62
N ASP A 65 5.93 -4.88 4.53
CA ASP A 65 6.53 -6.08 5.09
C ASP A 65 7.53 -5.75 6.20
N HIS A 66 7.26 -6.24 7.42
CA HIS A 66 8.06 -5.97 8.62
C HIS A 66 8.18 -4.46 8.93
N THR A 67 7.07 -3.75 8.79
CA THR A 67 7.04 -2.29 8.94
C THR A 67 6.06 -1.84 10.01
N VAL A 68 6.26 -0.61 10.48
CA VAL A 68 5.29 0.13 11.29
C VAL A 68 4.83 1.32 10.47
N ILE A 69 3.54 1.37 10.18
CA ILE A 69 2.95 2.44 9.36
C ILE A 69 2.18 3.40 10.25
N ILE A 70 2.57 4.66 10.20
CA ILE A 70 2.02 5.71 11.07
C ILE A 70 1.48 6.84 10.19
N ALA A 71 0.33 7.39 10.60
CA ALA A 71 -0.23 8.57 9.96
C ALA A 71 0.65 9.79 10.21
N GLU A 72 0.81 10.65 9.21
CA GLU A 72 1.68 11.83 9.32
C GLU A 72 1.27 12.79 10.44
N ASP A 73 0.00 12.80 10.82
CA ASP A 73 -0.54 13.62 11.89
C ASP A 73 -0.66 12.90 13.25
N ASP A 74 -0.07 11.72 13.37
CA ASP A 74 -0.10 10.96 14.61
C ASP A 74 0.64 11.73 15.72
N PRO A 75 -0.01 12.01 16.86
CA PRO A 75 0.62 12.77 17.95
C PRO A 75 1.79 12.04 18.61
N GLY A 76 1.92 10.73 18.38
CA GLY A 76 3.03 9.92 18.90
C GLY A 76 4.25 9.89 17.98
N MET A 77 4.30 10.70 16.92
CA MET A 77 5.34 10.65 15.89
C MET A 77 6.76 10.70 16.47
N GLY A 78 7.01 11.56 17.47
CA GLY A 78 8.32 11.65 18.10
C GLY A 78 8.80 10.32 18.70
N GLY A 79 7.90 9.57 19.30
CA GLY A 79 8.19 8.23 19.84
C GLY A 79 8.49 7.21 18.74
N TRP A 80 7.70 7.23 17.67
CA TRP A 80 7.92 6.34 16.52
C TRP A 80 9.27 6.62 15.84
N GLU A 81 9.60 7.88 15.65
CA GLU A 81 10.89 8.29 15.09
C GLU A 81 12.07 7.85 15.97
N THR A 82 11.94 7.96 17.29
CA THR A 82 12.95 7.50 18.24
C THR A 82 13.17 6.00 18.10
N MET A 83 12.08 5.20 18.04
CA MET A 83 12.20 3.76 17.88
C MET A 83 12.81 3.36 16.54
N ASN A 84 12.52 4.13 15.51
CA ASN A 84 13.13 3.91 14.19
C ASN A 84 14.65 4.17 14.25
N LYS A 85 15.08 5.24 14.92
CA LYS A 85 16.50 5.55 15.09
C LYS A 85 17.23 4.49 15.91
N LEU A 86 16.56 3.89 16.88
CA LEU A 86 17.11 2.79 17.69
C LEU A 86 17.20 1.47 16.90
N GLY A 87 16.66 1.41 15.68
CA GLY A 87 16.72 0.24 14.84
C GLY A 87 15.77 -0.87 15.24
N VAL A 88 14.75 -0.58 16.05
CA VAL A 88 13.79 -1.60 16.50
C VAL A 88 12.53 -1.68 15.63
N ILE A 89 12.30 -0.69 14.77
CA ILE A 89 11.22 -0.69 13.79
C ILE A 89 11.70 -0.15 12.44
N GLN A 90 10.96 -0.47 11.40
CA GLN A 90 11.08 0.17 10.10
C GLN A 90 9.86 1.08 9.93
N LEU A 91 10.04 2.36 10.20
CA LEU A 91 8.94 3.33 10.17
C LEU A 91 8.59 3.73 8.74
N ARG A 92 7.30 3.70 8.43
CA ARG A 92 6.73 4.25 7.20
C ARG A 92 5.65 5.25 7.58
N VAL A 93 5.66 6.41 6.95
CA VAL A 93 4.71 7.48 7.25
C VAL A 93 3.87 7.75 6.00
N ILE A 94 2.57 7.71 6.15
CA ILE A 94 1.60 8.04 5.10
C ILE A 94 0.57 9.03 5.64
N GLU A 95 -0.27 9.57 4.76
CA GLU A 95 -1.26 10.58 5.16
C GLU A 95 -2.18 10.10 6.28
N ALA A 96 -2.73 8.90 6.15
CA ALA A 96 -3.62 8.31 7.15
C ALA A 96 -3.57 6.79 7.08
N THR A 97 -3.98 6.12 8.16
CA THR A 97 -3.95 4.67 8.29
C THR A 97 -5.35 4.08 8.34
N GLY A 98 -5.42 2.77 8.15
CA GLY A 98 -6.64 1.99 8.13
C GLY A 98 -6.85 1.32 6.78
N ALA A 99 -7.73 0.33 6.75
CA ALA A 99 -7.97 -0.49 5.56
C ALA A 99 -8.33 0.35 4.32
N GLU A 100 -9.21 1.34 4.51
CA GLU A 100 -9.66 2.23 3.44
C GLU A 100 -8.52 3.10 2.92
N LYS A 101 -7.74 3.67 3.81
CA LYS A 101 -6.61 4.54 3.44
C LYS A 101 -5.45 3.78 2.83
N PHE A 102 -5.19 2.56 3.27
CA PHE A 102 -4.20 1.70 2.64
C PHE A 102 -4.63 1.31 1.22
N SER A 103 -5.91 0.99 1.03
CA SER A 103 -6.46 0.69 -0.30
C SER A 103 -6.32 1.88 -1.25
N GLU A 104 -6.68 3.07 -0.78
CA GLU A 104 -6.54 4.33 -1.54
C GLU A 104 -5.07 4.61 -1.88
N TYR A 105 -4.18 4.46 -0.92
CA TYR A 105 -2.75 4.72 -1.10
C TYR A 105 -2.14 3.80 -2.16
N VAL A 106 -2.42 2.50 -2.07
CA VAL A 106 -1.95 1.52 -3.04
C VAL A 106 -2.59 1.77 -4.41
N TYR A 107 -3.90 2.09 -4.44
CA TYR A 107 -4.58 2.43 -5.67
C TYR A 107 -3.87 3.57 -6.41
N ASN A 108 -3.62 4.67 -5.73
CA ASN A 108 -3.00 5.84 -6.35
C ASN A 108 -1.59 5.54 -6.88
N LYS A 109 -0.78 4.86 -6.08
CA LYS A 109 0.60 4.53 -6.48
C LYS A 109 0.65 3.56 -7.65
N LEU A 110 -0.15 2.50 -7.63
CA LEU A 110 -0.16 1.52 -8.71
C LEU A 110 -0.86 2.03 -9.96
N ASN A 111 -1.88 2.88 -9.81
CA ASN A 111 -2.54 3.48 -10.97
C ASN A 111 -1.60 4.41 -11.72
N ASP A 112 -0.91 5.31 -11.02
CA ASP A 112 0.09 6.18 -11.63
C ASP A 112 1.19 5.35 -12.31
N PHE A 113 1.65 4.31 -11.63
CA PHE A 113 2.66 3.41 -12.17
C PHE A 113 2.22 2.73 -13.48
N VAL A 114 1.08 2.04 -13.47
CA VAL A 114 0.66 1.25 -14.63
C VAL A 114 0.26 2.14 -15.81
N HIS A 115 -0.30 3.30 -15.51
CA HIS A 115 -0.64 4.29 -16.53
C HIS A 115 0.62 4.76 -17.27
N GLU A 116 1.67 5.08 -16.53
CA GLU A 116 2.95 5.48 -17.13
C GLU A 116 3.61 4.29 -17.85
N GLU A 117 3.66 3.12 -17.22
CA GLU A 117 4.29 1.93 -17.80
C GLU A 117 3.65 1.51 -19.13
N THR A 118 2.35 1.72 -19.28
CA THR A 118 1.59 1.31 -20.47
C THR A 118 1.19 2.47 -21.37
N GLU A 119 1.78 3.65 -21.17
CA GLU A 119 1.48 4.86 -21.95
C GLU A 119 -0.03 5.18 -21.99
N GLY A 120 -0.70 5.02 -20.85
CA GLY A 120 -2.12 5.34 -20.68
C GLY A 120 -3.08 4.23 -21.07
N ARG A 121 -2.60 3.08 -21.58
CA ARG A 121 -3.47 2.01 -22.04
C ARG A 121 -4.18 1.27 -20.90
N VAL A 122 -3.51 1.12 -19.74
CA VAL A 122 -4.02 0.34 -18.60
C VAL A 122 -4.18 1.24 -17.37
N ARG A 123 -5.20 0.98 -16.60
CA ARG A 123 -5.46 1.66 -15.34
C ARG A 123 -5.83 0.67 -14.24
N VAL A 124 -5.64 1.08 -13.00
CA VAL A 124 -6.19 0.37 -11.84
C VAL A 124 -7.63 0.83 -11.64
N THR A 125 -8.55 -0.10 -11.45
CA THR A 125 -9.96 0.22 -11.23
C THR A 125 -10.39 0.02 -9.79
N LYS A 126 -9.71 -0.86 -9.08
CA LYS A 126 -10.05 -1.21 -7.70
C LYS A 126 -8.87 -1.83 -7.00
N VAL A 127 -8.74 -1.54 -5.71
CA VAL A 127 -7.83 -2.23 -4.80
C VAL A 127 -8.64 -2.76 -3.63
N LYS A 128 -8.45 -4.03 -3.31
CA LYS A 128 -9.00 -4.66 -2.13
C LYS A 128 -7.88 -4.91 -1.12
N PHE A 129 -8.05 -4.38 0.08
CA PHE A 129 -7.17 -4.65 1.22
C PHE A 129 -7.82 -5.71 2.11
N MET A 130 -7.05 -6.70 2.54
CA MET A 130 -7.54 -7.79 3.39
C MET A 130 -6.64 -7.97 4.60
N GLU A 131 -7.29 -8.08 5.79
CA GLU A 131 -6.66 -8.40 7.06
C GLU A 131 -7.06 -9.83 7.45
N HIS A 132 -6.10 -10.71 7.67
CA HIS A 132 -6.35 -12.11 8.09
C HIS A 132 -7.34 -12.88 7.21
N GLY A 133 -7.66 -12.40 6.02
CA GLY A 133 -8.69 -13.01 5.19
C GLY A 133 -10.13 -12.83 5.70
N LYS A 134 -10.33 -12.07 6.78
CA LYS A 134 -11.66 -11.85 7.39
C LYS A 134 -12.22 -10.46 7.16
N ASN A 135 -11.38 -9.44 7.31
CA ASN A 135 -11.77 -8.05 7.14
C ASN A 135 -11.20 -7.52 5.85
N ALA A 136 -11.98 -6.74 5.14
CA ALA A 136 -11.55 -6.19 3.86
C ALA A 136 -12.12 -4.80 3.64
N ALA A 137 -11.39 -4.01 2.85
CA ALA A 137 -11.89 -2.76 2.29
C ALA A 137 -11.54 -2.69 0.83
N TYR A 138 -12.33 -1.94 0.08
CA TYR A 138 -12.10 -1.71 -1.35
C TYR A 138 -11.91 -0.22 -1.59
N TYR A 139 -11.05 0.09 -2.52
CA TYR A 139 -10.98 1.41 -3.10
C TYR A 139 -11.12 1.28 -4.62
N SER A 140 -12.00 2.08 -5.17
CA SER A 140 -12.23 2.17 -6.62
C SER A 140 -12.67 3.58 -6.96
N GLU A 141 -12.48 3.97 -8.20
CA GLU A 141 -12.95 5.25 -8.71
C GLU A 141 -14.40 5.19 -9.09
#